data_435d52dbb2e6705ad5d15cbade5bdac4
#
_entry.id   435d52dbb2e6705ad5d15cbade5bdac4
#
_cell.length_a   1.000
_cell.length_b   1.000
_cell.length_c   1.000
_cell.angle_alpha   90.00
_cell.angle_beta   90.00
_cell.angle_gamma   90.00
#
_symmetry.space_group_name_H-M   'P 1'
#
loop_
_entity.id
_entity.type
_entity.pdbx_description
1 polymer ?
#
loop_
_entity_poly.entity_id
_entity_poly.type
_entity_poly.pdbx_seq_one_letter_code
_entity_poly.pdbx_strand_id
1 'polypeptide(L)'
;HCDGHTKMAMVERVPKKSGKAIRETYCIAIDNAQHIIQIINPYATLVKSIRKSLEHALKRGVRVQIMASTTGDGPVTPDVVGQEMRKLMKKGAEVYYYDGGFHHSKVMMVDGLFCTVGTANLDARSLRFDYEVNAFIFDRNVTAQLQDIFYCDIHKHCVLLTPDNWKYRFPLKKRVSGRVFSSIKGFL
;
A
#
# COMPACT_ATOMS: atom_id res chain seq x y z
N HIS A 1 -2.83 33.39 -1.11
CA HIS A 1 -4.13 33.13 -0.49
C HIS A 1 -4.38 31.64 -0.51
N CYS A 2 -4.56 31.03 0.66
CA CYS A 2 -5.02 29.64 0.77
C CYS A 2 -6.51 29.71 1.10
N ASP A 3 -7.36 29.52 0.08
CA ASP A 3 -8.82 29.53 0.26
C ASP A 3 -9.38 28.12 0.53
N GLY A 4 -8.53 27.19 0.92
CA GLY A 4 -8.89 25.80 1.15
C GLY A 4 -9.47 25.54 2.53
N HIS A 5 -10.63 24.87 2.60
CA HIS A 5 -11.27 24.40 3.84
C HIS A 5 -11.04 22.92 4.11
N THR A 6 -10.00 22.33 3.51
CA THR A 6 -9.69 20.90 3.65
C THR A 6 -9.26 20.57 5.08
N LYS A 7 -9.97 19.65 5.72
CA LYS A 7 -9.58 19.13 7.04
C LYS A 7 -8.44 18.12 6.87
N MET A 8 -7.31 18.40 7.52
CA MET A 8 -6.10 17.59 7.41
C MET A 8 -5.40 17.48 8.77
N ALA A 9 -4.81 16.32 9.03
CA ALA A 9 -3.91 16.10 10.15
C ALA A 9 -2.54 15.64 9.63
N MET A 10 -1.47 16.32 10.06
CA MET A 10 -0.11 15.86 9.82
C MET A 10 0.34 14.98 10.99
N VAL A 11 0.76 13.77 10.70
CA VAL A 11 1.22 12.80 11.70
C VAL A 11 2.64 12.37 11.38
N GLU A 12 3.52 12.56 12.33
CA GLU A 12 4.92 12.17 12.21
C GLU A 12 5.23 10.83 12.90
N ARG A 13 6.25 10.19 12.42
CA ARG A 13 6.91 9.05 13.05
C ARG A 13 8.34 9.44 13.41
N VAL A 14 8.64 9.50 14.71
CA VAL A 14 10.00 9.70 15.22
C VAL A 14 10.42 8.42 15.94
N PRO A 15 11.48 7.73 15.48
CA PRO A 15 11.94 6.49 16.10
C PRO A 15 12.17 6.62 17.61
N LYS A 16 11.70 5.65 18.38
CA LYS A 16 11.79 5.61 19.85
C LYS A 16 11.02 6.69 20.61
N LYS A 17 10.55 7.75 19.95
CA LYS A 17 9.83 8.89 20.60
C LYS A 17 8.33 8.88 20.31
N SER A 18 7.94 8.81 19.04
CA SER A 18 6.52 8.77 18.68
C SER A 18 5.94 7.36 18.86
N GLY A 19 4.65 7.27 19.15
CA GLY A 19 3.90 6.04 19.18
C GLY A 19 3.74 5.38 17.79
N LYS A 20 2.66 4.65 17.63
CA LYS A 20 2.34 3.91 16.40
C LYS A 20 1.29 4.63 15.54
N ALA A 21 1.14 5.95 15.71
CA ALA A 21 0.04 6.75 15.21
C ALA A 21 -0.22 6.54 13.69
N ILE A 22 0.81 6.68 12.83
CA ILE A 22 0.64 6.44 11.38
C ILE A 22 0.07 5.05 11.13
N ARG A 23 0.64 4.00 11.72
CA ARG A 23 0.19 2.63 11.54
C ARG A 23 -1.23 2.38 12.07
N GLU A 24 -1.56 2.95 13.21
CA GLU A 24 -2.88 2.83 13.82
C GLU A 24 -3.93 3.55 12.99
N THR A 25 -3.62 4.74 12.47
CA THR A 25 -4.50 5.48 11.55
C THR A 25 -4.75 4.70 10.26
N TYR A 26 -3.73 4.06 9.67
CA TYR A 26 -3.92 3.16 8.54
C TYR A 26 -4.89 2.01 8.89
N CYS A 27 -4.70 1.35 10.04
CA CYS A 27 -5.59 0.25 10.45
C CYS A 27 -7.02 0.75 10.66
N ILE A 28 -7.21 1.87 11.37
CA ILE A 28 -8.54 2.46 11.61
C ILE A 28 -9.24 2.78 10.29
N ALA A 29 -8.56 3.42 9.34
CA ALA A 29 -9.14 3.75 8.05
C ALA A 29 -9.56 2.50 7.26
N ILE A 30 -8.72 1.46 7.23
CA ILE A 30 -9.00 0.18 6.56
C ILE A 30 -10.17 -0.57 7.26
N ASP A 31 -10.16 -0.61 8.58
CA ASP A 31 -11.18 -1.35 9.36
C ASP A 31 -12.56 -0.70 9.27
N ASN A 32 -12.65 0.62 9.03
CA ASN A 32 -13.90 1.36 8.86
C ASN A 32 -14.35 1.50 7.39
N ALA A 33 -13.55 1.07 6.42
CA ALA A 33 -13.92 1.09 5.01
C ALA A 33 -15.19 0.27 4.74
N GLN A 34 -16.10 0.81 3.92
CA GLN A 34 -17.39 0.20 3.59
C GLN A 34 -17.45 -0.31 2.15
N HIS A 35 -16.76 0.35 1.22
CA HIS A 35 -16.88 0.09 -0.22
C HIS A 35 -15.56 -0.24 -0.89
N ILE A 36 -14.58 0.65 -0.77
CA ILE A 36 -13.33 0.53 -1.53
C ILE A 36 -12.12 1.08 -0.79
N ILE A 37 -11.02 0.35 -0.88
CA ILE A 37 -9.69 0.77 -0.44
C ILE A 37 -8.76 0.73 -1.66
N GLN A 38 -8.08 1.82 -1.93
CA GLN A 38 -7.10 1.94 -3.01
C GLN A 38 -5.75 2.34 -2.43
N ILE A 39 -4.71 1.60 -2.77
CA ILE A 39 -3.37 1.79 -2.21
C ILE A 39 -2.35 1.87 -3.33
N ILE A 40 -1.47 2.88 -3.28
CA ILE A 40 -0.23 2.94 -4.05
C ILE A 40 0.90 2.83 -3.05
N ASN A 41 1.71 1.79 -3.13
CA ASN A 41 2.86 1.63 -2.24
C ASN A 41 3.94 0.72 -2.86
N PRO A 42 5.18 1.20 -3.07
CA PRO A 42 6.23 0.42 -3.70
C PRO A 42 6.70 -0.75 -2.83
N TYR A 43 6.78 -0.54 -1.52
CA TYR A 43 7.31 -1.52 -0.55
C TYR A 43 6.21 -2.10 0.33
N ALA A 44 5.17 -2.63 -0.31
CA ALA A 44 4.03 -3.24 0.37
C ALA A 44 4.36 -4.64 0.95
N THR A 45 5.43 -4.76 1.75
CA THR A 45 5.74 -6.00 2.47
C THR A 45 4.84 -6.25 3.67
N LEU A 46 4.01 -5.31 3.99
CA LEU A 46 2.91 -5.26 4.94
C LEU A 46 3.23 -5.75 6.35
N VAL A 47 3.21 -4.84 7.31
CA VAL A 47 3.19 -5.23 8.73
C VAL A 47 1.93 -6.05 9.05
N LYS A 48 2.04 -6.94 10.02
CA LYS A 48 0.99 -7.91 10.38
C LYS A 48 -0.37 -7.26 10.66
N SER A 49 -0.41 -6.09 11.32
CA SER A 49 -1.66 -5.37 11.62
C SER A 49 -2.36 -4.93 10.33
N ILE A 50 -1.69 -4.19 9.46
CA ILE A 50 -2.25 -3.69 8.19
C ILE A 50 -2.70 -4.85 7.31
N ARG A 51 -1.89 -5.92 7.19
CA ARG A 51 -2.31 -7.11 6.45
C ARG A 51 -3.59 -7.71 7.01
N LYS A 52 -3.74 -7.84 8.34
CA LYS A 52 -4.96 -8.36 8.95
C LYS A 52 -6.16 -7.45 8.68
N SER A 53 -6.01 -6.13 8.82
CA SER A 53 -7.07 -5.17 8.50
C SER A 53 -7.52 -5.29 7.03
N LEU A 54 -6.61 -5.39 6.06
CA LEU A 54 -6.94 -5.62 4.66
C LEU A 54 -7.66 -6.96 4.42
N GLU A 55 -7.20 -8.03 5.07
CA GLU A 55 -7.86 -9.34 5.01
C GLU A 55 -9.28 -9.31 5.60
N HIS A 56 -9.50 -8.55 6.67
CA HIS A 56 -10.83 -8.35 7.26
C HIS A 56 -11.72 -7.51 6.33
N ALA A 57 -11.19 -6.44 5.73
CA ALA A 57 -11.91 -5.63 4.75
C ALA A 57 -12.39 -6.49 3.56
N LEU A 58 -11.52 -7.32 2.98
CA LEU A 58 -11.89 -8.27 1.92
C LEU A 58 -13.01 -9.24 2.36
N LYS A 59 -12.95 -9.75 3.59
CA LYS A 59 -14.00 -10.63 4.13
C LYS A 59 -15.34 -9.91 4.31
N ARG A 60 -15.36 -8.62 4.56
CA ARG A 60 -16.56 -7.78 4.62
C ARG A 60 -17.13 -7.44 3.24
N GLY A 61 -16.45 -7.82 2.15
CA GLY A 61 -16.84 -7.49 0.79
C GLY A 61 -16.33 -6.13 0.30
N VAL A 62 -15.44 -5.49 1.07
CA VAL A 62 -14.79 -4.24 0.64
C VAL A 62 -13.84 -4.54 -0.52
N ARG A 63 -13.95 -3.78 -1.60
CA ARG A 63 -13.06 -3.89 -2.74
C ARG A 63 -11.68 -3.35 -2.37
N VAL A 64 -10.63 -4.13 -2.53
CA VAL A 64 -9.26 -3.73 -2.21
C VAL A 64 -8.42 -3.75 -3.47
N GLN A 65 -7.92 -2.58 -3.87
CA GLN A 65 -7.05 -2.38 -5.03
C GLN A 65 -5.67 -1.92 -4.56
N ILE A 66 -4.62 -2.60 -5.00
CA ILE A 66 -3.25 -2.27 -4.60
C ILE A 66 -2.39 -2.13 -5.85
N MET A 67 -1.78 -0.96 -6.01
CA MET A 67 -0.75 -0.72 -7.01
C MET A 67 0.62 -0.86 -6.35
N ALA A 68 1.41 -1.81 -6.83
CA ALA A 68 2.77 -2.07 -6.38
C ALA A 68 3.76 -1.86 -7.52
N SER A 69 5.00 -1.53 -7.21
CA SER A 69 6.05 -1.42 -8.23
C SER A 69 6.66 -2.78 -8.55
N THR A 70 7.01 -3.00 -9.82
CA THR A 70 7.77 -4.19 -10.26
C THR A 70 9.26 -4.07 -9.98
N THR A 71 9.74 -2.85 -9.81
CA THR A 71 11.12 -2.49 -9.54
C THR A 71 11.27 -1.88 -8.15
N GLY A 72 12.46 -1.90 -7.61
CA GLY A 72 12.83 -1.30 -6.34
C GLY A 72 14.32 -1.14 -6.25
N ASP A 73 14.77 -0.39 -5.28
CA ASP A 73 16.19 -0.12 -5.01
C ASP A 73 16.92 -1.28 -4.28
N GLY A 74 16.17 -2.26 -3.80
CA GLY A 74 16.73 -3.44 -3.14
C GLY A 74 16.60 -4.72 -3.99
N PRO A 75 17.60 -5.63 -3.95
CA PRO A 75 17.60 -6.82 -4.81
C PRO A 75 16.54 -7.86 -4.44
N VAL A 76 16.02 -7.83 -3.23
CA VAL A 76 15.12 -8.85 -2.67
C VAL A 76 13.72 -8.32 -2.36
N THR A 77 13.59 -7.04 -2.10
CA THR A 77 12.32 -6.39 -1.72
C THR A 77 11.19 -6.67 -2.71
N PRO A 78 11.40 -6.58 -4.05
CA PRO A 78 10.36 -6.91 -5.02
C PRO A 78 9.85 -8.36 -4.92
N ASP A 79 10.72 -9.30 -4.57
CA ASP A 79 10.36 -10.72 -4.41
C ASP A 79 9.46 -10.93 -3.18
N VAL A 80 9.77 -10.24 -2.08
CA VAL A 80 8.97 -10.28 -0.84
C VAL A 80 7.60 -9.61 -1.07
N VAL A 81 7.58 -8.43 -1.72
CA VAL A 81 6.34 -7.75 -2.12
C VAL A 81 5.50 -8.69 -2.98
N GLY A 82 6.10 -9.35 -3.98
CA GLY A 82 5.42 -10.33 -4.82
C GLY A 82 4.73 -11.45 -4.04
N GLN A 83 5.33 -11.96 -2.97
CA GLN A 83 4.71 -12.97 -2.12
C GLN A 83 3.53 -12.41 -1.31
N GLU A 84 3.63 -11.20 -0.78
CA GLU A 84 2.53 -10.57 -0.02
C GLU A 84 1.36 -10.24 -0.95
N MET A 85 1.63 -9.67 -2.12
CA MET A 85 0.61 -9.37 -3.14
C MET A 85 -0.12 -10.62 -3.60
N ARG A 86 0.60 -11.72 -3.83
CA ARG A 86 -0.03 -13.02 -4.14
C ARG A 86 -0.99 -13.49 -3.04
N LYS A 87 -0.62 -13.31 -1.77
CA LYS A 87 -1.49 -13.72 -0.65
C LYS A 87 -2.79 -12.92 -0.64
N LEU A 88 -2.71 -11.60 -0.86
CA LEU A 88 -3.89 -10.74 -0.92
C LEU A 88 -4.73 -11.01 -2.17
N MET A 89 -4.12 -11.19 -3.34
CA MET A 89 -4.81 -11.59 -4.57
C MET A 89 -5.64 -12.87 -4.36
N LYS A 90 -5.07 -13.88 -3.70
CA LYS A 90 -5.78 -15.13 -3.38
C LYS A 90 -6.97 -14.93 -2.43
N LYS A 91 -7.04 -13.80 -1.74
CA LYS A 91 -8.15 -13.41 -0.85
C LYS A 91 -9.12 -12.44 -1.51
N GLY A 92 -8.94 -12.16 -2.80
CA GLY A 92 -9.83 -11.33 -3.60
C GLY A 92 -9.36 -9.89 -3.82
N ALA A 93 -8.16 -9.51 -3.39
CA ALA A 93 -7.63 -8.19 -3.73
C ALA A 93 -7.24 -8.10 -5.22
N GLU A 94 -7.53 -6.96 -5.82
CA GLU A 94 -7.06 -6.59 -7.15
C GLU A 94 -5.65 -5.98 -7.01
N VAL A 95 -4.65 -6.67 -7.49
CA VAL A 95 -3.26 -6.22 -7.42
C VAL A 95 -2.80 -5.80 -8.80
N TYR A 96 -2.31 -4.58 -8.92
CA TYR A 96 -1.80 -3.99 -10.14
C TYR A 96 -0.29 -3.78 -10.00
N TYR A 97 0.47 -4.25 -10.97
CA TYR A 97 1.89 -3.97 -11.07
C TYR A 97 2.13 -2.83 -12.04
N TYR A 98 2.73 -1.76 -11.54
CA TYR A 98 3.12 -0.61 -12.34
C TYR A 98 4.41 -0.93 -13.12
N ASP A 99 4.31 -0.94 -14.43
CA ASP A 99 5.41 -1.26 -15.36
C ASP A 99 6.05 0.00 -16.00
N GLY A 100 5.58 1.20 -15.66
CA GLY A 100 6.09 2.49 -16.15
C GLY A 100 7.35 3.01 -15.47
N GLY A 101 8.09 2.15 -14.76
CA GLY A 101 9.26 2.52 -13.98
C GLY A 101 9.08 2.31 -12.48
N PHE A 102 9.82 3.05 -11.64
CA PHE A 102 9.72 2.94 -10.19
C PHE A 102 8.71 3.95 -9.62
N HIS A 103 7.49 3.50 -9.37
CA HIS A 103 6.45 4.33 -8.76
C HIS A 103 6.64 4.43 -7.25
N HIS A 104 7.19 5.54 -6.78
CA HIS A 104 7.61 5.69 -5.37
C HIS A 104 6.56 6.38 -4.47
N SER A 105 5.32 6.55 -4.91
CA SER A 105 4.25 7.19 -4.10
C SER A 105 3.77 6.28 -2.97
N LYS A 106 3.35 6.88 -1.86
CA LYS A 106 2.72 6.23 -0.73
C LYS A 106 1.39 6.93 -0.47
N VAL A 107 0.35 6.35 -1.04
CA VAL A 107 -1.00 6.90 -1.04
C VAL A 107 -1.99 5.80 -0.65
N MET A 108 -2.98 6.14 0.16
CA MET A 108 -4.16 5.32 0.37
C MET A 108 -5.40 6.20 0.27
N MET A 109 -6.43 5.68 -0.37
CA MET A 109 -7.75 6.31 -0.49
C MET A 109 -8.80 5.33 0.01
N VAL A 110 -9.80 5.83 0.73
CA VAL A 110 -10.87 5.01 1.30
C VAL A 110 -12.22 5.66 1.00
N ASP A 111 -13.09 4.93 0.36
CA ASP A 111 -14.50 5.23 0.09
C ASP A 111 -14.75 6.59 -0.60
N GLY A 112 -13.76 7.16 -1.27
CA GLY A 112 -13.84 8.50 -1.87
C GLY A 112 -13.98 9.64 -0.85
N LEU A 113 -13.75 9.39 0.44
CA LEU A 113 -13.96 10.33 1.54
C LEU A 113 -12.67 10.78 2.22
N PHE A 114 -11.70 9.90 2.22
CA PHE A 114 -10.47 10.02 2.97
C PHE A 114 -9.29 9.60 2.11
N CYS A 115 -8.19 10.32 2.23
CA CYS A 115 -6.93 9.86 1.66
C CYS A 115 -5.75 10.17 2.60
N THR A 116 -4.65 9.48 2.37
CA THR A 116 -3.37 9.82 3.00
C THR A 116 -2.27 9.81 1.96
N VAL A 117 -1.41 10.82 2.06
CA VAL A 117 -0.20 10.97 1.24
C VAL A 117 0.96 11.25 2.17
N GLY A 118 2.09 10.61 1.93
CA GLY A 118 3.25 10.84 2.78
C GLY A 118 4.47 10.02 2.41
N THR A 119 5.37 9.88 3.36
CA THR A 119 6.64 9.18 3.18
C THR A 119 6.59 7.72 3.62
N ALA A 120 5.62 7.34 4.49
CA ALA A 120 5.58 6.04 5.13
C ALA A 120 5.15 4.92 4.18
N ASN A 121 6.04 3.96 3.96
CA ASN A 121 5.68 2.67 3.36
C ASN A 121 4.87 1.81 4.35
N LEU A 122 4.20 0.79 3.82
CA LEU A 122 3.43 -0.17 4.62
C LEU A 122 4.29 -1.30 5.18
N ASP A 123 5.60 -1.12 5.21
CA ASP A 123 6.59 -2.06 5.70
C ASP A 123 6.94 -1.85 7.18
N ALA A 124 7.73 -2.77 7.73
CA ALA A 124 8.12 -2.70 9.12
C ALA A 124 9.16 -1.62 9.41
N ARG A 125 10.00 -1.32 8.42
CA ARG A 125 11.07 -0.32 8.55
C ARG A 125 10.47 1.07 8.70
N SER A 126 9.64 1.51 7.73
CA SER A 126 8.96 2.81 7.80
C SER A 126 8.09 2.94 9.04
N LEU A 127 7.32 1.91 9.39
CA LEU A 127 6.36 2.01 10.49
C LEU A 127 6.95 1.79 11.90
N ARG A 128 8.26 1.50 12.01
CA ARG A 128 8.92 1.25 13.32
C ARG A 128 10.25 1.96 13.51
N PHE A 129 11.03 2.17 12.46
CA PHE A 129 12.45 2.54 12.59
C PHE A 129 12.80 3.85 11.91
N ASP A 130 12.13 4.22 10.81
CA ASP A 130 12.46 5.42 10.05
C ASP A 130 11.68 6.66 10.55
N TYR A 131 12.18 7.84 10.21
CA TYR A 131 11.45 9.10 10.34
C TYR A 131 10.47 9.21 9.18
N GLU A 132 9.20 9.37 9.48
CA GLU A 132 8.15 9.44 8.48
C GLU A 132 7.15 10.55 8.81
N VAL A 133 6.49 11.05 7.78
CA VAL A 133 5.37 11.98 7.92
C VAL A 133 4.28 11.68 6.92
N ASN A 134 3.03 11.65 7.38
CA ASN A 134 1.87 11.49 6.52
C ASN A 134 0.84 12.59 6.78
N ALA A 135 0.29 13.11 5.70
CA ALA A 135 -0.95 13.90 5.73
C ALA A 135 -2.14 12.92 5.68
N PHE A 136 -3.06 13.06 6.61
CA PHE A 136 -4.34 12.37 6.64
C PHE A 136 -5.43 13.40 6.32
N ILE A 137 -6.07 13.25 5.18
CA ILE A 137 -6.88 14.26 4.52
C ILE A 137 -8.33 13.79 4.46
N PHE A 138 -9.25 14.58 4.99
CA PHE A 138 -10.70 14.32 4.99
C PHE A 138 -11.37 15.27 4.01
N ASP A 139 -11.24 14.96 2.72
CA ASP A 139 -11.75 15.80 1.64
C ASP A 139 -12.09 14.95 0.40
N ARG A 140 -13.33 15.03 -0.05
CA ARG A 140 -13.82 14.27 -1.20
C ARG A 140 -13.16 14.69 -2.51
N ASN A 141 -12.92 15.99 -2.69
CA ASN A 141 -12.37 16.52 -3.95
C ASN A 141 -10.90 16.09 -4.10
N VAL A 142 -10.11 16.21 -3.02
CA VAL A 142 -8.72 15.75 -3.02
C VAL A 142 -8.65 14.23 -3.22
N THR A 143 -9.53 13.49 -2.57
CA THR A 143 -9.58 12.03 -2.73
C THR A 143 -9.95 11.64 -4.15
N ALA A 144 -10.94 12.32 -4.77
CA ALA A 144 -11.34 12.06 -6.16
C ALA A 144 -10.21 12.33 -7.15
N GLN A 145 -9.46 13.43 -7.00
CA GLN A 145 -8.31 13.72 -7.86
C GLN A 145 -7.25 12.61 -7.78
N LEU A 146 -6.98 12.09 -6.58
CA LEU A 146 -6.04 10.97 -6.42
C LEU A 146 -6.58 9.66 -7.02
N GLN A 147 -7.90 9.43 -6.96
CA GLN A 147 -8.54 8.30 -7.61
C GLN A 147 -8.45 8.39 -9.14
N ASP A 148 -8.64 9.57 -9.71
CA ASP A 148 -8.50 9.80 -11.16
C ASP A 148 -7.06 9.48 -11.63
N ILE A 149 -6.05 9.93 -10.87
CA ILE A 149 -4.65 9.59 -11.13
C ILE A 149 -4.44 8.08 -11.02
N PHE A 150 -4.94 7.44 -9.97
CA PHE A 150 -4.83 6.00 -9.75
C PHE A 150 -5.41 5.19 -10.91
N TYR A 151 -6.59 5.54 -11.40
CA TYR A 151 -7.22 4.87 -12.53
C TYR A 151 -6.50 5.16 -13.85
N CYS A 152 -6.01 6.39 -14.05
CA CYS A 152 -5.20 6.73 -15.21
C CYS A 152 -3.93 5.84 -15.27
N ASP A 153 -3.26 5.67 -14.15
CA ASP A 153 -2.07 4.83 -14.05
C ASP A 153 -2.39 3.34 -14.27
N ILE A 154 -3.51 2.86 -13.72
CA ILE A 154 -3.98 1.48 -13.99
C ILE A 154 -4.14 1.25 -15.48
N HIS A 155 -4.82 2.15 -16.17
CA HIS A 155 -5.12 1.97 -17.59
C HIS A 155 -3.89 2.11 -18.50
N LYS A 156 -2.96 2.98 -18.15
CA LYS A 156 -1.82 3.28 -19.01
C LYS A 156 -0.57 2.45 -18.71
N HIS A 157 -0.35 2.11 -17.45
CA HIS A 157 0.96 1.66 -16.98
C HIS A 157 0.91 0.38 -16.14
N CYS A 158 -0.26 -0.16 -15.85
CA CYS A 158 -0.35 -1.31 -14.96
C CYS A 158 -0.80 -2.59 -15.64
N VAL A 159 -0.36 -3.70 -15.06
CA VAL A 159 -0.86 -5.04 -15.39
C VAL A 159 -1.50 -5.65 -14.15
N LEU A 160 -2.77 -6.07 -14.29
CA LEU A 160 -3.47 -6.79 -13.23
C LEU A 160 -2.80 -8.14 -12.99
N LEU A 161 -2.49 -8.42 -11.74
CA LEU A 161 -1.92 -9.70 -11.32
C LEU A 161 -3.00 -10.77 -11.32
N THR A 162 -2.72 -11.86 -12.03
CA THR A 162 -3.55 -13.06 -12.07
C THR A 162 -2.74 -14.29 -11.63
N PRO A 163 -3.37 -15.41 -11.25
CA PRO A 163 -2.64 -16.64 -10.94
C PRO A 163 -1.69 -17.10 -12.06
N ASP A 164 -2.05 -16.85 -13.31
CA ASP A 164 -1.27 -17.28 -14.47
C ASP A 164 -0.05 -16.39 -14.70
N ASN A 165 -0.26 -15.05 -14.78
CA ASN A 165 0.84 -14.13 -15.01
C ASN A 165 1.77 -13.98 -13.79
N TRP A 166 1.28 -14.29 -12.58
CA TRP A 166 2.14 -14.28 -11.39
C TRP A 166 3.30 -15.28 -11.51
N LYS A 167 3.03 -16.49 -12.03
CA LYS A 167 4.08 -17.51 -12.21
C LYS A 167 5.14 -17.04 -13.20
N TYR A 168 4.73 -16.33 -14.23
CA TYR A 168 5.61 -15.76 -15.24
C TYR A 168 6.45 -14.60 -14.70
N ARG A 169 5.81 -13.64 -14.00
CA ARG A 169 6.50 -12.47 -13.40
C ARG A 169 7.45 -12.86 -12.27
N PHE A 170 7.13 -13.91 -11.54
CA PHE A 170 7.93 -14.44 -10.43
C PHE A 170 8.37 -15.87 -10.72
N PRO A 171 9.45 -16.07 -11.53
CA PRO A 171 10.02 -17.40 -11.79
C PRO A 171 10.48 -18.06 -10.48
N LEU A 172 10.74 -19.38 -10.53
CA LEU A 172 10.99 -20.19 -9.33
C LEU A 172 12.05 -19.57 -8.39
N LYS A 173 13.14 -19.05 -8.95
CA LYS A 173 14.22 -18.39 -8.19
C LYS A 173 13.69 -17.23 -7.35
N LYS A 174 12.92 -16.30 -7.95
CA LYS A 174 12.30 -15.17 -7.26
C LYS A 174 11.25 -15.61 -6.22
N ARG A 175 10.52 -16.69 -6.49
CA ARG A 175 9.54 -17.25 -5.54
C ARG A 175 10.21 -17.84 -4.30
N VAL A 176 11.34 -18.53 -4.48
CA VAL A 176 12.13 -19.08 -3.39
C VAL A 176 12.76 -17.94 -2.57
N SER A 177 13.43 -17.00 -3.24
CA SER A 177 13.97 -15.77 -2.64
C SER A 177 12.91 -15.06 -1.78
N GLY A 178 11.79 -14.67 -2.38
CA GLY A 178 10.72 -13.97 -1.66
C GLY A 178 10.15 -14.76 -0.48
N ARG A 179 10.10 -16.09 -0.54
CA ARG A 179 9.64 -16.94 0.58
C ARG A 179 10.65 -16.97 1.72
N VAL A 180 11.92 -17.15 1.43
CA VAL A 180 13.00 -17.16 2.42
C VAL A 180 13.07 -15.81 3.13
N PHE A 181 13.14 -14.72 2.37
CA PHE A 181 13.25 -13.38 2.94
C PHE A 181 11.94 -12.85 3.57
N SER A 182 10.79 -13.45 3.26
CA SER A 182 9.54 -13.13 3.98
C SER A 182 9.59 -13.44 5.47
N SER A 183 10.45 -14.35 5.92
CA SER A 183 10.63 -14.67 7.35
C SER A 183 11.32 -13.53 8.12
N ILE A 184 12.14 -12.75 7.43
CA ILE A 184 12.89 -11.61 8.02
C ILE A 184 12.34 -10.24 7.59
N LYS A 185 11.20 -10.19 6.94
CA LYS A 185 10.58 -8.93 6.46
C LYS A 185 10.29 -7.90 7.57
N GLY A 186 10.44 -8.27 8.83
CA GLY A 186 10.37 -7.34 9.94
C GLY A 186 11.55 -6.36 10.02
N PHE A 187 12.59 -6.59 9.21
CA PHE A 187 13.80 -5.78 9.10
C PHE A 187 14.01 -5.17 7.69
N LEU A 188 13.14 -5.51 6.73
CA LEU A 188 13.10 -4.97 5.37
C LEU A 188 12.22 -3.73 5.29
#